data_9224b55710d75d84973ae855f7b3dab7
#
_entry.id   9224b55710d75d84973ae855f7b3dab7
#
_cell.length_a   1.000
_cell.length_b   1.000
_cell.length_c   1.000
_cell.angle_alpha   90.00
_cell.angle_beta   90.00
_cell.angle_gamma   90.00
#
_symmetry.space_group_name_H-M   'P 1'
#
loop_
_entity.id
_entity.type
_entity.pdbx_description
1 polymer ?
#
loop_
_entity_poly.entity_id
_entity_poly.type
_entity_poly.pdbx_seq_one_letter_code
_entity_poly.pdbx_strand_id
1 'polypeptide(L)'
;GEAVAIASDQVPELSGGEISKFFGQECLSMSLLWKLQNKTKAKVHSMVCIRGPKGNDFKLIFSPQLEMPHTIKEGVDTMNKELEKCIMLAPEQYAWEYKKYRRAGNEYHYNKRIL
;
A
#
# COMPACT_ATOMS: atom_id res chain seq x y z
N GLY A 1 -22.20 -11.77 3.18
CA GLY A 1 -20.89 -11.18 3.20
C GLY A 1 -20.25 -11.07 1.83
N GLU A 2 -19.72 -9.89 1.55
CA GLU A 2 -19.03 -9.60 0.31
C GLU A 2 -17.57 -9.28 0.60
N ALA A 3 -16.72 -9.35 -0.40
CA ALA A 3 -15.31 -8.98 -0.30
C ALA A 3 -15.02 -7.78 -1.19
N VAL A 4 -14.10 -6.92 -0.75
CA VAL A 4 -13.64 -5.75 -1.49
C VAL A 4 -12.13 -5.83 -1.58
N ALA A 5 -11.59 -5.61 -2.77
CA ALA A 5 -10.14 -5.49 -3.00
C ALA A 5 -9.78 -4.00 -3.14
N ILE A 6 -8.68 -3.60 -2.50
CA ILE A 6 -8.20 -2.23 -2.52
C ILE A 6 -6.73 -2.23 -2.93
N ALA A 7 -6.40 -1.48 -3.99
CA ALA A 7 -5.02 -1.20 -4.37
C ALA A 7 -4.47 -0.10 -3.45
N SER A 8 -4.08 -0.48 -2.24
CA SER A 8 -3.80 0.45 -1.15
C SER A 8 -2.45 1.16 -1.25
N ASP A 9 -1.62 0.80 -2.22
CA ASP A 9 -0.35 1.46 -2.50
C ASP A 9 -0.50 2.74 -3.33
N GLN A 10 -1.68 3.01 -3.88
CA GLN A 10 -1.92 4.20 -4.68
C GLN A 10 -2.00 5.46 -3.82
N VAL A 11 -1.50 6.58 -4.36
CA VAL A 11 -1.53 7.88 -3.69
C VAL A 11 -2.95 8.45 -3.76
N PRO A 12 -3.56 8.76 -2.60
CA PRO A 12 -4.91 9.31 -2.57
C PRO A 12 -4.92 10.82 -2.83
N GLU A 13 -6.12 11.39 -2.90
CA GLU A 13 -6.30 12.83 -2.74
C GLU A 13 -5.90 13.26 -1.32
N LEU A 14 -5.54 14.54 -1.15
CA LEU A 14 -5.05 15.05 0.14
C LEU A 14 -5.98 14.75 1.32
N SER A 15 -7.29 14.88 1.11
CA SER A 15 -8.29 14.60 2.15
C SER A 15 -8.50 13.12 2.44
N GLY A 16 -7.96 12.24 1.61
CA GLY A 16 -8.17 10.79 1.69
C GLY A 16 -7.00 10.01 2.26
N GLY A 17 -6.02 10.69 2.87
CA GLY A 17 -4.81 10.03 3.31
C GLY A 17 -4.17 10.60 4.56
N GLU A 18 -3.18 9.90 5.02
CA GLU A 18 -2.30 10.28 6.13
C GLU A 18 -0.85 10.22 5.66
N ILE A 19 0.00 11.05 6.24
CA ILE A 19 1.44 10.98 6.02
C ILE A 19 1.98 9.76 6.78
N SER A 20 2.63 8.87 6.07
CA SER A 20 3.21 7.66 6.63
C SER A 20 4.51 7.32 5.91
N LYS A 21 5.32 6.48 6.50
CA LYS A 21 6.55 6.03 5.86
C LYS A 21 6.30 4.80 5.00
N PHE A 22 6.92 4.81 3.83
CA PHE A 22 6.96 3.68 2.91
C PHE A 22 8.40 3.50 2.45
N PHE A 23 9.00 2.37 2.79
CA PHE A 23 10.44 2.13 2.65
C PHE A 23 11.29 3.26 3.24
N GLY A 24 10.91 3.70 4.45
CA GLY A 24 11.65 4.70 5.20
C GLY A 24 11.45 6.15 4.78
N GLN A 25 10.69 6.42 3.72
CA GLN A 25 10.42 7.78 3.24
C GLN A 25 8.96 8.15 3.43
N GLU A 26 8.72 9.39 3.84
CA GLU A 26 7.38 9.90 4.02
C GLU A 26 6.63 10.02 2.69
N CYS A 27 5.38 9.60 2.71
CA CYS A 27 4.46 9.77 1.58
C CYS A 27 3.03 9.85 2.07
N LEU A 28 2.17 10.45 1.26
CA LEU A 28 0.74 10.42 1.51
C LEU A 28 0.21 9.02 1.16
N SER A 29 -0.40 8.38 2.13
CA SER A 29 -0.91 7.01 2.04
C SER A 29 -2.40 6.99 2.32
N MET A 30 -3.16 6.16 1.58
CA MET A 30 -4.61 6.19 1.72
C MET A 30 -5.08 5.67 3.08
N SER A 31 -6.13 6.28 3.57
CA SER A 31 -6.79 5.91 4.83
C SER A 31 -8.05 5.07 4.63
N LEU A 32 -8.42 4.79 3.40
CA LEU A 32 -9.66 4.10 3.06
C LEU A 32 -9.77 2.73 3.73
N LEU A 33 -8.71 1.94 3.70
CA LEU A 33 -8.70 0.61 4.29
C LEU A 33 -9.03 0.66 5.77
N TRP A 34 -8.36 1.54 6.52
CA TRP A 34 -8.61 1.69 7.95
C TRP A 34 -10.04 2.17 8.24
N LYS A 35 -10.52 3.15 7.45
CA LYS A 35 -11.88 3.69 7.63
C LYS A 35 -12.94 2.64 7.38
N LEU A 36 -12.80 1.84 6.32
CA LEU A 36 -13.72 0.75 6.03
C LEU A 36 -13.68 -0.32 7.13
N GLN A 37 -12.49 -0.74 7.52
CA GLN A 37 -12.33 -1.75 8.56
C GLN A 37 -12.89 -1.26 9.89
N ASN A 38 -12.60 -0.01 10.27
CA ASN A 38 -13.10 0.57 11.51
C ASN A 38 -14.62 0.65 11.55
N LYS A 39 -15.24 0.95 10.41
CA LYS A 39 -16.70 1.05 10.30
C LYS A 39 -17.38 -0.32 10.24
N THR A 40 -16.84 -1.26 9.50
CA THR A 40 -17.50 -2.54 9.20
C THR A 40 -17.03 -3.70 10.08
N LYS A 41 -15.86 -3.54 10.73
CA LYS A 41 -15.16 -4.61 11.47
C LYS A 41 -14.83 -5.82 10.60
N ALA A 42 -14.73 -5.60 9.27
CA ALA A 42 -14.36 -6.65 8.33
C ALA A 42 -12.95 -7.16 8.60
N LYS A 43 -12.73 -8.42 8.27
CA LYS A 43 -11.40 -9.02 8.32
C LYS A 43 -10.56 -8.49 7.17
N VAL A 44 -9.30 -8.18 7.46
CA VAL A 44 -8.36 -7.62 6.50
C VAL A 44 -7.23 -8.63 6.25
N HIS A 45 -6.94 -8.86 4.97
CA HIS A 45 -5.83 -9.69 4.53
C HIS A 45 -5.10 -8.97 3.42
N SER A 46 -3.79 -9.06 3.37
CA SER A 46 -3.07 -8.63 2.19
C SER A 46 -3.09 -9.74 1.14
N MET A 47 -2.95 -9.32 -0.12
CA MET A 47 -2.88 -10.22 -1.26
C MET A 47 -1.78 -9.72 -2.19
N VAL A 48 -0.96 -10.65 -2.66
CA VAL A 48 0.03 -10.36 -3.69
C VAL A 48 -0.02 -11.43 -4.77
N CYS A 49 0.11 -11.02 -6.00
CA CYS A 49 0.19 -11.91 -7.15
C CYS A 49 1.60 -11.88 -7.71
N ILE A 50 2.26 -13.01 -7.73
CA ILE A 50 3.63 -13.14 -8.22
C ILE A 50 3.63 -13.97 -9.48
N ARG A 51 4.26 -13.44 -10.54
CA ARG A 51 4.48 -14.16 -11.79
C ARG A 51 5.59 -15.19 -11.59
N GLY A 52 5.35 -16.41 -12.04
CA GLY A 52 6.34 -17.49 -11.99
C GLY A 52 7.50 -17.28 -12.97
N PRO A 53 8.57 -18.08 -12.81
CA PRO A 53 9.80 -17.90 -13.59
C PRO A 53 9.63 -18.08 -15.09
N LYS A 54 8.62 -18.83 -15.52
CA LYS A 54 8.31 -19.05 -16.95
C LYS A 54 7.42 -17.96 -17.55
N GLY A 55 6.88 -17.05 -16.72
CA GLY A 55 6.02 -15.95 -17.16
C GLY A 55 4.60 -16.33 -17.58
N ASN A 56 4.22 -17.57 -17.49
CA ASN A 56 2.89 -18.08 -17.89
C ASN A 56 2.07 -18.65 -16.73
N ASP A 57 2.57 -18.53 -15.53
CA ASP A 57 1.92 -18.94 -14.30
C ASP A 57 1.96 -17.82 -13.27
N PHE A 58 1.00 -17.81 -12.37
CA PHE A 58 0.87 -16.80 -11.32
C PHE A 58 0.56 -17.48 -10.00
N LYS A 59 1.11 -16.93 -8.94
CA LYS A 59 0.85 -17.38 -7.58
C LYS A 59 0.22 -16.25 -6.79
N LEU A 60 -0.98 -16.51 -6.26
CA LEU A 60 -1.65 -15.61 -5.32
C LEU A 60 -1.27 -16.02 -3.89
N ILE A 61 -0.79 -15.05 -3.13
CA ILE A 61 -0.41 -15.25 -1.74
C ILE A 61 -1.26 -14.32 -0.88
N PHE A 62 -1.94 -14.89 0.12
CA PHE A 62 -2.74 -14.15 1.08
C PHE A 62 -2.06 -14.18 2.44
N SER A 63 -2.08 -13.06 3.15
CA SER A 63 -1.60 -13.01 4.52
C SER A 63 -2.59 -13.67 5.49
N PRO A 64 -2.14 -14.03 6.71
CA PRO A 64 -3.06 -14.16 7.83
C PRO A 64 -3.83 -12.87 8.05
N GLN A 65 -4.90 -12.91 8.83
CA GLN A 65 -5.67 -11.72 9.17
C GLN A 65 -4.77 -10.68 9.84
N LEU A 66 -4.85 -9.44 9.34
CA LEU A 66 -4.10 -8.32 9.89
C LEU A 66 -4.84 -7.74 11.09
N GLU A 67 -4.12 -7.51 12.17
CA GLU A 67 -4.61 -6.76 13.31
C GLU A 67 -4.56 -5.26 12.98
N MET A 68 -5.73 -4.62 12.95
CA MET A 68 -5.82 -3.20 12.62
C MET A 68 -5.83 -2.37 13.90
N PRO A 69 -4.90 -1.40 14.03
CA PRO A 69 -4.83 -0.52 15.19
C PRO A 69 -6.07 0.37 15.36
N HIS A 70 -6.20 0.98 16.53
CA HIS A 70 -7.36 1.80 16.87
C HIS A 70 -7.31 3.22 16.29
N THR A 71 -6.13 3.71 15.93
CA THR A 71 -5.97 5.04 15.36
C THR A 71 -5.72 4.96 13.86
N ILE A 72 -6.18 5.99 13.12
CA ILE A 72 -6.02 6.07 11.68
C ILE A 72 -4.54 6.10 11.28
N LYS A 73 -3.71 6.85 11.99
CA LYS A 73 -2.27 6.97 11.71
C LYS A 73 -1.58 5.60 11.83
N GLU A 74 -1.80 4.91 12.93
CA GLU A 74 -1.22 3.57 13.15
C GLU A 74 -1.76 2.55 12.15
N GLY A 75 -3.03 2.67 11.76
CA GLY A 75 -3.64 1.81 10.75
C GLY A 75 -3.00 1.98 9.39
N VAL A 76 -2.72 3.22 8.99
CA VAL A 76 -2.02 3.52 7.74
C VAL A 76 -0.57 3.04 7.79
N ASP A 77 0.11 3.24 8.91
CA ASP A 77 1.47 2.71 9.11
C ASP A 77 1.52 1.18 9.00
N THR A 78 0.53 0.50 9.59
CA THR A 78 0.41 -0.97 9.51
C THR A 78 0.20 -1.42 8.07
N MET A 79 -0.68 -0.75 7.34
CA MET A 79 -0.93 -1.01 5.92
C MET A 79 0.36 -0.89 5.09
N ASN A 80 1.10 0.19 5.26
CA ASN A 80 2.33 0.41 4.52
C ASN A 80 3.40 -0.65 4.82
N LYS A 81 3.54 -1.04 6.08
CA LYS A 81 4.46 -2.13 6.46
C LYS A 81 4.07 -3.46 5.82
N GLU A 82 2.79 -3.75 5.75
CA GLU A 82 2.31 -4.97 5.10
C GLU A 82 2.55 -4.94 3.60
N LEU A 83 2.34 -3.78 2.94
CA LEU A 83 2.67 -3.59 1.54
C LEU A 83 4.16 -3.82 1.27
N GLU A 84 5.03 -3.30 2.13
CA GLU A 84 6.47 -3.54 2.03
C GLU A 84 6.81 -5.03 2.07
N LYS A 85 6.19 -5.79 2.97
CA LYS A 85 6.38 -7.24 3.05
C LYS A 85 5.95 -7.94 1.77
N CYS A 86 4.80 -7.56 1.22
CA CYS A 86 4.30 -8.10 -0.03
C CYS A 86 5.26 -7.82 -1.19
N ILE A 87 5.75 -6.59 -1.29
CA ILE A 87 6.68 -6.16 -2.34
C ILE A 87 7.99 -6.95 -2.24
N MET A 88 8.49 -7.16 -1.03
CA MET A 88 9.76 -7.87 -0.82
C MET A 88 9.72 -9.36 -1.14
N LEU A 89 8.55 -9.94 -1.36
CA LEU A 89 8.44 -11.31 -1.87
C LEU A 89 8.94 -11.44 -3.30
N ALA A 90 8.78 -10.39 -4.12
CA ALA A 90 9.27 -10.33 -5.49
C ALA A 90 9.50 -8.86 -5.88
N PRO A 91 10.52 -8.20 -5.32
CA PRO A 91 10.73 -6.76 -5.50
C PRO A 91 10.94 -6.37 -6.96
N GLU A 92 11.49 -7.24 -7.78
CA GLU A 92 11.69 -7.00 -9.21
C GLU A 92 10.38 -6.91 -10.01
N GLN A 93 9.26 -7.36 -9.44
CA GLN A 93 7.95 -7.33 -10.10
C GLN A 93 7.08 -6.15 -9.68
N TYR A 94 7.56 -5.29 -8.78
CA TYR A 94 6.80 -4.13 -8.34
C TYR A 94 6.93 -2.97 -9.33
N ALA A 95 5.87 -2.19 -9.46
CA ALA A 95 5.82 -1.02 -10.36
C ALA A 95 6.52 0.19 -9.72
N TRP A 96 7.85 0.14 -9.63
CA TRP A 96 8.68 1.18 -9.00
C TRP A 96 8.60 2.53 -9.71
N GLU A 97 8.19 2.57 -10.99
CA GLU A 97 8.01 3.80 -11.76
C GLU A 97 6.79 4.61 -11.29
N TYR A 98 5.90 4.03 -10.49
CA TYR A 98 4.77 4.75 -9.93
C TYR A 98 5.26 5.82 -8.94
N LYS A 99 4.77 7.05 -9.10
CA LYS A 99 5.20 8.20 -8.30
C LYS A 99 4.56 8.19 -6.91
N LYS A 100 4.92 7.21 -6.10
CA LYS A 100 4.40 6.98 -4.74
C LYS A 100 4.65 8.17 -3.81
N TYR A 101 5.77 8.86 -3.98
CA TYR A 101 6.21 9.94 -3.10
C TYR A 101 5.89 11.33 -3.63
N ARG A 102 4.97 11.46 -4.57
CA ARG A 102 4.64 12.76 -5.18
C ARG A 102 3.94 13.74 -4.24
N ARG A 103 3.51 13.29 -3.07
CA ARG A 103 2.94 14.11 -2.02
C ARG A 103 3.70 13.90 -0.71
N ALA A 104 3.46 14.79 0.28
CA ALA A 104 4.09 14.74 1.60
C ALA A 104 5.54 15.19 1.62
N GLY A 105 5.86 16.27 0.92
CA GLY A 105 7.19 16.89 0.94
C GLY A 105 8.20 16.29 0.01
N ASN A 106 7.87 15.18 -0.66
CA ASN A 106 8.76 14.53 -1.63
C ASN A 106 8.47 14.93 -3.07
N GLU A 107 7.59 15.89 -3.31
CA GLU A 107 7.21 16.35 -4.64
C GLU A 107 8.37 16.87 -5.46
N TYR A 108 9.37 17.44 -4.82
CA TYR A 108 10.55 17.97 -5.49
C TYR A 108 11.33 16.88 -6.26
N HIS A 109 11.24 15.62 -5.86
CA HIS A 109 11.91 14.51 -6.56
C HIS A 109 11.34 14.29 -7.95
N TYR A 110 10.08 14.64 -8.15
CA TYR A 110 9.38 14.43 -9.42
C TYR A 110 9.23 15.73 -10.23
N ASN A 111 9.41 16.88 -9.59
CA ASN A 111 9.27 18.19 -10.23
C ASN A 111 10.55 18.65 -10.90
N LYS A 112 11.69 18.11 -10.52
CA LYS A 112 12.95 18.39 -11.20
C LYS A 112 12.97 17.64 -12.51
N ARG A 113 12.77 18.36 -13.61
CA ARG A 113 13.06 17.83 -14.93
C ARG A 113 14.57 17.70 -15.04
N ILE A 114 15.03 16.48 -15.08
CA ILE A 114 16.39 16.18 -15.49
C ILE A 114 16.34 16.20 -17.02
N LEU A 115 16.81 17.28 -17.59
CA LEU A 115 17.00 17.38 -19.02
C LEU A 115 18.40 16.86 -19.38
#